data_c0d3de9f126f2ce7cf4f1b5f6e882624
#
_entry.id   c0d3de9f126f2ce7cf4f1b5f6e882624
#
_cell.length_a   1.000
_cell.length_b   1.000
_cell.length_c   1.000
_cell.angle_alpha   90.00
_cell.angle_beta   90.00
_cell.angle_gamma   90.00
#
_symmetry.space_group_name_H-M   'P 1'
#
loop_
_entity.id
_entity.type
_entity.pdbx_description
1 polymer ?
#
loop_
_entity_poly.entity_id
_entity_poly.type
_entity_poly.pdbx_seq_one_letter_code
_entity_poly.pdbx_strand_id
1 'polypeptide(L)'
;MSMILDSKAPAAGTIKDTTDASFVADVIDASREVPVIVDFWAPWCGPCRQLGPTIEKVVKEQAGKVRLVKVNIDENPAYAG
;
A
#
# COMPACT_ATOMS: atom_id res chain seq x y z
N MET A 1 23.02 -12.99 9.35
CA MET A 1 22.48 -12.78 9.09
C MET A 1 22.04 -12.50 8.75
N SER A 2 21.91 -12.69 8.81
CA SER A 2 21.20 -12.39 8.36
C SER A 2 20.69 -12.06 8.13
N MET A 3 20.51 -12.23 8.13
CA MET A 3 19.82 -11.94 7.84
C MET A 3 19.15 -11.67 7.56
N ILE A 4 19.27 -11.79 7.53
CA ILE A 4 18.54 -11.61 7.29
C ILE A 4 17.90 -11.41 7.31
N LEU A 5 17.83 -11.54 7.53
CA LEU A 5 17.15 -11.37 7.60
C LEU A 5 16.45 -10.99 7.34
N ASP A 6 16.41 -10.99 7.27
CA ASP A 6 15.71 -10.60 7.04
C ASP A 6 14.88 -10.32 6.87
N SER A 7 14.61 -10.44 7.06
CA SER A 7 13.76 -10.13 6.90
C SER A 7 13.23 -9.70 6.44
N LYS A 8 13.21 -9.76 6.17
CA LYS A 8 12.53 -9.05 5.65
C LYS A 8 11.53 -8.42 6.02
N ALA A 9 11.79 -7.82 6.85
CA ALA A 9 10.78 -7.35 7.47
C ALA A 9 9.83 -6.71 6.89
N PRO A 10 9.12 -7.35 6.76
CA PRO A 10 8.14 -7.19 5.90
C PRO A 10 7.12 -6.23 6.24
N ALA A 11 6.79 -6.07 7.44
CA ALA A 11 5.67 -5.23 7.76
C ALA A 11 5.89 -3.80 7.29
N ALA A 12 7.09 -3.30 7.45
CA ALA A 12 7.37 -1.94 7.04
C ALA A 12 7.34 -1.76 5.54
N GLY A 13 7.60 -2.83 4.79
CA GLY A 13 7.60 -2.75 3.35
C GLY A 13 6.27 -3.07 2.71
N THR A 14 5.28 -3.53 3.50
CA THR A 14 4.02 -3.98 2.95
C THR A 14 2.93 -2.93 2.90
N ILE A 15 3.08 -1.83 3.62
CA ILE A 15 2.12 -0.72 3.61
C ILE A 15 2.88 0.56 3.32
N LYS A 16 2.43 1.29 2.30
CA LYS A 16 3.15 2.46 1.82
C LYS A 16 2.18 3.47 1.24
N ASP A 17 2.43 4.76 1.50
CA ASP A 17 1.77 5.83 0.78
C ASP A 17 2.51 6.05 -0.52
N THR A 18 1.79 6.32 -1.60
CA THR A 18 2.41 6.64 -2.88
C THR A 18 1.90 7.95 -3.42
N THR A 19 2.54 8.42 -4.47
CA THR A 19 2.19 9.67 -5.15
C THR A 19 1.96 9.38 -6.62
N ASP A 20 1.42 10.37 -7.36
CA ASP A 20 1.27 10.25 -8.81
C ASP A 20 2.62 9.91 -9.47
N ALA A 21 3.70 10.54 -8.99
CA ALA A 21 5.02 10.33 -9.56
C ALA A 21 5.58 8.93 -9.30
N SER A 22 5.20 8.32 -8.18
CA SER A 22 5.74 7.02 -7.77
C SER A 22 4.80 5.86 -8.05
N PHE A 23 3.59 6.13 -8.55
CA PHE A 23 2.55 5.12 -8.70
C PHE A 23 2.99 3.92 -9.54
N VAL A 24 3.62 4.18 -10.68
CA VAL A 24 4.04 3.10 -11.57
C VAL A 24 5.02 2.17 -10.85
N ALA A 25 6.00 2.73 -10.17
CA ALA A 25 6.99 1.91 -9.45
C ALA A 25 6.35 1.16 -8.28
N ASP A 26 5.52 1.86 -7.50
CA ASP A 26 4.99 1.30 -6.26
C ASP A 26 3.84 0.32 -6.50
N VAL A 27 3.13 0.45 -7.60
CA VAL A 27 1.97 -0.39 -7.90
C VAL A 27 2.23 -1.31 -9.07
N ILE A 28 2.51 -0.75 -10.25
CA ILE A 28 2.60 -1.55 -11.47
C ILE A 28 3.82 -2.48 -11.42
N ASP A 29 4.99 -1.91 -11.15
CA ASP A 29 6.22 -2.70 -11.10
C ASP A 29 6.20 -3.68 -9.92
N ALA A 30 5.73 -3.23 -8.77
CA ALA A 30 5.65 -4.08 -7.59
C ALA A 30 4.69 -5.25 -7.79
N SER A 31 3.61 -5.06 -8.56
CA SER A 31 2.62 -6.12 -8.79
C SER A 31 3.18 -7.29 -9.60
N ARG A 32 4.34 -7.12 -10.19
CA ARG A 32 5.02 -8.22 -10.89
C ARG A 32 5.59 -9.24 -9.93
N GLU A 33 5.79 -8.85 -8.68
CA GLU A 33 6.38 -9.72 -7.66
C GLU A 33 5.37 -10.20 -6.64
N VAL A 34 4.46 -9.33 -6.22
CA VAL A 34 3.43 -9.66 -5.24
C VAL A 34 2.15 -8.94 -5.60
N PRO A 35 0.99 -9.45 -5.19
CA PRO A 35 -0.27 -8.72 -5.37
C PRO A 35 -0.21 -7.39 -4.60
N VAL A 36 -0.74 -6.35 -5.22
CA VAL A 36 -0.78 -5.01 -4.62
C VAL A 36 -2.24 -4.56 -4.53
N ILE A 37 -2.66 -4.21 -3.32
CA ILE A 37 -3.96 -3.60 -3.07
C ILE A 37 -3.75 -2.10 -3.08
N VAL A 38 -4.55 -1.38 -3.86
CA VAL A 38 -4.47 0.08 -3.92
C VAL A 38 -5.67 0.65 -3.19
N ASP A 39 -5.40 1.43 -2.16
CA ASP A 39 -6.44 2.10 -1.37
C ASP A 39 -6.49 3.58 -1.77
N PHE A 40 -7.46 3.95 -2.58
CA PHE A 40 -7.70 5.35 -2.92
C PHE A 40 -8.57 5.96 -1.83
N TRP A 41 -8.07 6.99 -1.17
CA TRP A 41 -8.76 7.60 -0.04
C TRP A 41 -8.63 9.12 -0.07
N ALA A 42 -9.45 9.79 0.73
CA ALA A 42 -9.37 11.23 0.90
C ALA A 42 -9.71 11.59 2.34
N PRO A 43 -9.16 12.70 2.86
CA PRO A 43 -9.45 13.12 4.24
C PRO A 43 -10.94 13.36 4.50
N TRP A 44 -11.69 13.76 3.47
CA TRP A 44 -13.13 14.05 3.60
C TRP A 44 -13.99 12.80 3.45
N CYS A 45 -13.42 11.68 3.11
CA CYS A 45 -14.16 10.44 2.89
C CYS A 45 -14.21 9.63 4.19
N GLY A 46 -15.30 9.75 4.93
CA GLY A 46 -15.48 9.02 6.19
C GLY A 46 -15.34 7.51 6.06
N PRO A 47 -16.09 6.86 5.13
CA PRO A 47 -15.95 5.41 4.94
C PRO A 47 -14.55 4.98 4.55
N CYS A 48 -13.86 5.76 3.73
CA CYS A 48 -12.48 5.45 3.35
C CYS A 48 -11.57 5.42 4.57
N ARG A 49 -11.76 6.38 5.48
CA ARG A 49 -10.94 6.49 6.69
C ARG A 49 -11.23 5.36 7.67
N GLN A 50 -12.46 4.86 7.69
CA GLN A 50 -12.82 3.74 8.54
C GLN A 50 -12.31 2.42 7.98
N LEU A 51 -12.32 2.29 6.65
CA LEU A 51 -11.88 1.07 5.99
C LEU A 51 -10.36 0.90 6.05
N GLY A 52 -9.61 2.01 6.01
CA GLY A 52 -8.16 1.97 5.97
C GLY A 52 -7.52 1.10 7.04
N PRO A 53 -7.81 1.33 8.33
CA PRO A 53 -7.22 0.51 9.39
C PRO A 53 -7.58 -0.97 9.26
N THR A 54 -8.77 -1.30 8.80
CA THR A 54 -9.19 -2.69 8.60
C THR A 54 -8.36 -3.35 7.50
N ILE A 55 -8.17 -2.66 6.37
CA ILE A 55 -7.35 -3.19 5.29
C ILE A 55 -5.91 -3.36 5.74
N GLU A 56 -5.39 -2.38 6.47
CA GLU A 56 -4.01 -2.45 6.97
C GLU A 56 -3.80 -3.65 7.88
N LYS A 57 -4.77 -3.92 8.75
CA LYS A 57 -4.70 -5.07 9.63
C LYS A 57 -4.64 -6.38 8.85
N VAL A 58 -5.52 -6.53 7.86
CA VAL A 58 -5.56 -7.73 7.05
C VAL A 58 -4.24 -7.92 6.28
N VAL A 59 -3.72 -6.84 5.72
CA VAL A 59 -2.46 -6.90 4.97
C VAL A 59 -1.30 -7.32 5.87
N LYS A 60 -1.25 -6.78 7.08
CA LYS A 60 -0.21 -7.18 8.04
C LYS A 60 -0.28 -8.65 8.37
N GLU A 61 -1.49 -9.19 8.46
CA GLU A 61 -1.68 -10.61 8.76
C GLU A 61 -1.18 -11.52 7.64
N GLN A 62 -1.02 -10.99 6.43
CA GLN A 62 -0.52 -11.78 5.31
C GLN A 62 1.01 -11.91 5.28
N ALA A 63 1.71 -11.27 6.20
CA ALA A 63 3.14 -11.46 6.40
C ALA A 63 3.96 -11.27 5.11
N GLY A 64 3.65 -10.22 4.37
CA GLY A 64 4.42 -9.88 3.16
C GLY A 64 3.94 -10.52 1.87
N LYS A 65 2.89 -11.33 1.92
CA LYS A 65 2.36 -11.99 0.72
C LYS A 65 1.59 -11.03 -0.18
N VAL A 66 1.12 -9.91 0.36
CA VAL A 66 0.47 -8.84 -0.40
C VAL A 66 1.00 -7.51 0.10
N ARG A 67 0.91 -6.51 -0.74
CA ARG A 67 1.28 -5.14 -0.37
C ARG A 67 0.06 -4.25 -0.45
N LEU A 68 0.04 -3.21 0.39
CA LEU A 68 -0.98 -2.18 0.38
C LEU A 68 -0.33 -0.86 0.03
N VAL A 69 -0.84 -0.20 -0.99
CA VAL A 69 -0.38 1.12 -1.40
C VAL A 69 -1.56 2.08 -1.25
N LYS A 70 -1.35 3.15 -0.50
CA LYS A 70 -2.40 4.13 -0.19
C LYS A 70 -2.18 5.38 -1.03
N VAL A 71 -3.26 5.87 -1.63
CA VAL A 71 -3.22 7.06 -2.50
C VAL A 71 -4.21 8.08 -2.00
N ASN A 72 -3.71 9.23 -1.53
CA ASN A 72 -4.56 10.36 -1.20
C ASN A 72 -4.96 11.06 -2.49
N ILE A 73 -6.23 10.95 -2.88
CA ILE A 73 -6.68 11.43 -4.19
C ILE A 73 -6.81 12.94 -4.29
N ASP A 74 -6.80 13.65 -3.15
CA ASP A 74 -6.77 15.12 -3.21
C ASP A 74 -5.43 15.62 -3.68
N GLU A 75 -4.36 14.94 -3.29
CA GLU A 75 -3.00 15.34 -3.64
C GLU A 75 -2.48 14.60 -4.87
N ASN A 76 -3.04 13.43 -5.15
CA ASN A 76 -2.55 12.54 -6.20
C ASN A 76 -3.72 11.97 -7.02
N PRO A 77 -4.36 12.80 -7.86
CA PRO A 77 -5.58 12.40 -8.56
C PRO A 77 -5.38 11.61 -9.86
N ALA A 78 -4.16 11.47 -10.34
CA ALA A 78 -3.92 11.01 -11.70
C ALA A 78 -4.53 9.62 -12.00
N TYR A 79 -4.49 8.71 -11.04
CA TYR A 79 -4.94 7.33 -11.26
C TYR A 79 -6.29 7.02 -10.63
N ALA A 80 -6.92 8.00 -9.99
CA ALA A 80 -8.19 7.78 -9.30
C ALA A 80 -9.40 7.97 -10.21
N GLY A 81 -9.22 8.71 -11.25
CA GLY A 81 -10.30 9.00 -12.17
C GLY A 81 -10.38 8.05 -13.32
#